data_38a65e033f0a2ff55c8b7c52db0c9b09
#
_entry.id   38a65e033f0a2ff55c8b7c52db0c9b09
#
_cell.length_a   1.000
_cell.length_b   1.000
_cell.length_c   1.000
_cell.angle_alpha   90.00
_cell.angle_beta   90.00
_cell.angle_gamma   90.00
#
_symmetry.space_group_name_H-M   'P 1'
#
loop_
_entity.id
_entity.type
_entity.pdbx_description
1 polymer ?
#
loop_
_entity_poly.entity_id
_entity_poly.type
_entity_poly.pdbx_seq_one_letter_code
_entity_poly.pdbx_strand_id
1 'polypeptide(L)'
;HVAVAGVLEPAYAVAGDSFDYALNGDVLHLAMVDAMGHGLDAATMATVAIGAYRHARRISIELSEIYLFMDRAVAEQFAPDRFVTAQMMRLDTDTGRLQWVNAGHPAPMLVRGHRVIGRLDSPTTLPVGFGGAQPQVSEVALEPGDRILCFTDGLIEEHESGQEQFGEEQLIDWVNQLEETDREVRAVARDLSLTLKRARGEVTSDDATLVLVEWRG
;
A
#
# COMPACT_ATOMS: atom_id res chain seq x y z
N HIS A 1 -11.50 11.76 12.68
CA HIS A 1 -11.25 10.40 13.15
C HIS A 1 -11.02 9.47 11.96
N VAL A 2 -10.35 8.32 12.15
CA VAL A 2 -9.90 7.46 11.07
C VAL A 2 -10.22 5.98 11.36
N ALA A 3 -10.56 5.21 10.33
CA ALA A 3 -10.68 3.76 10.37
C ALA A 3 -9.68 3.12 9.40
N VAL A 4 -9.05 2.02 9.79
CA VAL A 4 -8.08 1.31 8.95
C VAL A 4 -8.35 -0.18 9.00
N ALA A 5 -8.28 -0.85 7.86
CA ALA A 5 -8.28 -2.30 7.76
C ALA A 5 -7.28 -2.75 6.70
N GLY A 6 -6.48 -3.75 7.02
CA GLY A 6 -5.52 -4.36 6.09
C GLY A 6 -5.70 -5.87 6.04
N VAL A 7 -5.46 -6.43 4.86
CA VAL A 7 -5.44 -7.88 4.61
C VAL A 7 -4.20 -8.19 3.77
N LEU A 8 -3.49 -9.25 4.15
CA LEU A 8 -2.37 -9.80 3.41
C LEU A 8 -2.63 -11.29 3.21
N GLU A 9 -2.63 -11.73 1.96
CA GLU A 9 -2.73 -13.12 1.57
C GLU A 9 -1.42 -13.56 0.90
N PRO A 10 -0.59 -14.34 1.59
CA PRO A 10 0.68 -14.79 1.05
C PRO A 10 0.47 -15.86 -0.03
N ALA A 11 1.27 -15.79 -1.11
CA ALA A 11 1.32 -16.84 -2.14
C ALA A 11 2.15 -18.05 -1.69
N TYR A 12 3.13 -17.82 -0.82
CA TYR A 12 4.05 -18.84 -0.31
C TYR A 12 3.97 -18.94 1.21
N ALA A 13 4.85 -19.74 1.81
CA ALA A 13 4.89 -19.93 3.27
C ALA A 13 5.20 -18.62 4.05
N VAL A 14 5.87 -17.68 3.42
CA VAL A 14 6.15 -16.33 3.94
C VAL A 14 5.97 -15.32 2.82
N ALA A 15 5.43 -14.14 3.14
CA ALA A 15 5.18 -13.07 2.19
C ALA A 15 6.40 -12.16 2.00
N GLY A 16 6.63 -11.69 0.76
CA GLY A 16 7.47 -10.55 0.43
C GLY A 16 6.76 -9.21 0.68
N ASP A 17 5.43 -9.23 0.67
CA ASP A 17 4.60 -8.09 1.04
C ASP A 17 4.63 -7.82 2.55
N SER A 18 4.51 -6.55 2.91
CA SER A 18 4.25 -6.15 4.30
C SER A 18 3.59 -4.77 4.35
N PHE A 19 2.85 -4.51 5.41
CA PHE A 19 2.34 -3.17 5.70
C PHE A 19 2.44 -2.84 7.20
N ASP A 20 2.44 -1.55 7.49
CA ASP A 20 2.40 -1.03 8.86
C ASP A 20 1.55 0.23 8.91
N TYR A 21 0.76 0.37 9.96
CA TYR A 21 0.10 1.63 10.25
C TYR A 21 0.08 1.92 11.74
N ALA A 22 0.13 3.21 12.08
CA ALA A 22 0.04 3.66 13.46
C ALA A 22 -0.41 5.11 13.54
N LEU A 23 -1.15 5.41 14.59
CA LEU A 23 -1.50 6.77 14.95
C LEU A 23 -0.43 7.32 15.91
N ASN A 24 0.24 8.39 15.52
CA ASN A 24 1.19 9.14 16.36
C ASN A 24 0.60 10.53 16.62
N GLY A 25 0.02 10.77 17.80
CA GLY A 25 -0.80 11.97 18.01
C GLY A 25 -1.99 11.97 17.05
N ASP A 26 -2.15 13.05 16.31
CA ASP A 26 -3.23 13.24 15.33
C ASP A 26 -2.82 12.90 13.89
N VAL A 27 -1.68 12.19 13.72
CA VAL A 27 -1.18 11.77 12.41
C VAL A 27 -1.23 10.25 12.27
N LEU A 28 -2.05 9.77 11.33
CA LEU A 28 -1.99 8.38 10.88
C LEU A 28 -0.82 8.23 9.91
N HIS A 29 0.10 7.35 10.25
CA HIS A 29 1.17 6.87 9.38
C HIS A 29 0.79 5.53 8.78
N LEU A 30 1.03 5.35 7.48
CA LEU A 30 0.84 4.11 6.75
C LEU A 30 2.05 3.86 5.86
N ALA A 31 2.52 2.62 5.81
CA ALA A 31 3.42 2.13 4.77
C ALA A 31 2.94 0.78 4.25
N MET A 32 3.09 0.57 2.95
CA MET A 32 2.96 -0.69 2.26
C MET A 32 4.24 -0.93 1.48
N VAL A 33 4.77 -2.13 1.55
CA VAL A 33 6.01 -2.52 0.85
C VAL A 33 5.81 -3.87 0.19
N ASP A 34 6.46 -4.03 -0.95
CA ASP A 34 6.54 -5.28 -1.69
C ASP A 34 8.00 -5.50 -2.09
N ALA A 35 8.59 -6.58 -1.61
CA ALA A 35 9.98 -6.91 -1.80
C ALA A 35 10.17 -7.79 -3.04
N MET A 36 11.07 -7.40 -3.92
CA MET A 36 11.44 -8.15 -5.12
C MET A 36 11.69 -9.64 -4.82
N GLY A 37 11.00 -10.52 -5.57
CA GLY A 37 11.16 -11.97 -5.47
C GLY A 37 10.21 -12.61 -4.47
N HIS A 38 10.51 -13.80 -3.96
CA HIS A 38 9.63 -14.55 -3.08
C HIS A 38 10.39 -15.31 -1.99
N GLY A 39 9.65 -15.81 -1.01
CA GLY A 39 10.21 -16.64 0.06
C GLY A 39 10.97 -15.84 1.11
N LEU A 40 11.91 -16.50 1.79
CA LEU A 40 12.57 -15.95 2.97
C LEU A 40 13.42 -14.69 2.69
N ASP A 41 14.05 -14.63 1.53
CA ASP A 41 14.87 -13.46 1.15
C ASP A 41 14.02 -12.21 0.98
N ALA A 42 12.90 -12.32 0.26
CA ALA A 42 11.94 -11.23 0.09
C ALA A 42 11.33 -10.82 1.45
N ALA A 43 10.88 -11.77 2.26
CA ALA A 43 10.34 -11.51 3.59
C ALA A 43 11.35 -10.82 4.53
N THR A 44 12.64 -11.18 4.43
CA THR A 44 13.70 -10.53 5.21
C THR A 44 13.88 -9.08 4.77
N MET A 45 13.88 -8.83 3.45
CA MET A 45 14.03 -7.48 2.89
C MET A 45 12.82 -6.58 3.25
N ALA A 46 11.59 -7.11 3.14
CA ALA A 46 10.38 -6.42 3.60
C ALA A 46 10.44 -6.08 5.10
N THR A 47 10.94 -7.01 5.91
CA THR A 47 11.11 -6.81 7.36
C THR A 47 12.09 -5.68 7.66
N VAL A 48 13.22 -5.59 6.94
CA VAL A 48 14.20 -4.51 7.08
C VAL A 48 13.56 -3.17 6.67
N ALA A 49 12.87 -3.12 5.54
CA ALA A 49 12.20 -1.90 5.05
C ALA A 49 11.15 -1.40 6.05
N ILE A 50 10.25 -2.27 6.53
CA ILE A 50 9.23 -1.92 7.53
C ILE A 50 9.86 -1.56 8.88
N GLY A 51 10.92 -2.23 9.29
CA GLY A 51 11.68 -1.90 10.51
C GLY A 51 12.26 -0.49 10.47
N ALA A 52 12.89 -0.13 9.33
CA ALA A 52 13.41 1.21 9.08
C ALA A 52 12.27 2.27 9.09
N TYR A 53 11.17 1.99 8.39
CA TYR A 53 9.98 2.85 8.41
C TYR A 53 9.46 3.08 9.84
N ARG A 54 9.26 2.02 10.62
CA ARG A 54 8.79 2.10 12.02
C ARG A 54 9.73 2.94 12.90
N HIS A 55 11.03 2.83 12.70
CA HIS A 55 12.00 3.66 13.43
C HIS A 55 11.85 5.13 13.02
N ALA A 56 11.87 5.42 11.74
CA ALA A 56 11.83 6.77 11.20
C ALA A 56 10.53 7.52 11.60
N ARG A 57 9.35 6.89 11.49
CA ARG A 57 8.09 7.52 11.89
C ARG A 57 8.00 7.85 13.39
N ARG A 58 8.68 7.05 14.25
CA ARG A 58 8.69 7.30 15.71
C ARG A 58 9.52 8.49 16.12
N ILE A 59 10.54 8.84 15.34
CA ILE A 59 11.35 10.04 15.56
C ILE A 59 10.83 11.26 14.79
N SER A 60 9.64 11.12 14.18
CA SER A 60 8.86 12.21 13.56
C SER A 60 9.62 12.99 12.48
N ILE A 61 10.44 12.30 11.67
CA ILE A 61 11.09 12.92 10.51
C ILE A 61 10.09 13.07 9.35
N GLU A 62 10.43 13.95 8.40
CA GLU A 62 9.60 14.21 7.23
C GLU A 62 9.48 12.98 6.31
N LEU A 63 8.38 12.90 5.55
CA LEU A 63 8.07 11.73 4.73
C LEU A 63 9.16 11.44 3.67
N SER A 64 9.75 12.49 3.09
CA SER A 64 10.89 12.37 2.18
C SER A 64 12.15 11.80 2.85
N GLU A 65 12.37 12.13 4.12
CA GLU A 65 13.48 11.61 4.91
C GLU A 65 13.24 10.15 5.34
N ILE A 66 11.98 9.77 5.60
CA ILE A 66 11.60 8.36 5.85
C ILE A 66 12.00 7.50 4.66
N TYR A 67 11.70 7.94 3.42
CA TYR A 67 12.11 7.23 2.22
C TYR A 67 13.64 7.04 2.18
N LEU A 68 14.41 8.11 2.35
CA LEU A 68 15.88 8.03 2.33
C LEU A 68 16.44 7.12 3.44
N PHE A 69 15.78 7.09 4.58
CA PHE A 69 16.16 6.21 5.69
C PHE A 69 15.91 4.74 5.35
N MET A 70 14.75 4.43 4.77
CA MET A 70 14.42 3.08 4.30
C MET A 70 15.35 2.64 3.16
N ASP A 71 15.59 3.51 2.17
CA ASP A 71 16.47 3.25 1.03
C ASP A 71 17.88 2.87 1.48
N ARG A 72 18.45 3.63 2.41
CA ARG A 72 19.76 3.33 2.98
C ARG A 72 19.77 2.01 3.73
N ALA A 73 18.75 1.74 4.55
CA ALA A 73 18.68 0.52 5.35
C ALA A 73 18.63 -0.75 4.48
N VAL A 74 17.94 -0.71 3.33
CA VAL A 74 17.89 -1.81 2.38
C VAL A 74 19.20 -1.91 1.59
N ALA A 75 19.71 -0.79 1.04
CA ALA A 75 20.95 -0.76 0.25
C ALA A 75 22.18 -1.22 1.02
N GLU A 76 22.25 -1.00 2.34
CA GLU A 76 23.38 -1.42 3.19
C GLU A 76 23.37 -2.92 3.52
N GLN A 77 22.21 -3.59 3.44
CA GLN A 77 22.04 -4.97 3.88
C GLN A 77 21.89 -5.98 2.75
N PHE A 78 21.52 -5.50 1.54
CA PHE A 78 21.25 -6.39 0.40
C PHE A 78 22.11 -6.04 -0.80
N ALA A 79 22.18 -6.95 -1.78
CA ALA A 79 22.91 -6.72 -3.02
C ALA A 79 22.31 -5.54 -3.83
N PRO A 80 23.12 -4.83 -4.66
CA PRO A 80 22.71 -3.62 -5.36
C PRO A 80 21.56 -3.79 -6.36
N ASP A 81 21.25 -5.02 -6.75
CA ASP A 81 20.11 -5.37 -7.62
C ASP A 81 18.84 -5.74 -6.85
N ARG A 82 18.87 -5.66 -5.53
CA ARG A 82 17.73 -5.94 -4.66
C ARG A 82 17.03 -4.67 -4.23
N PHE A 83 15.71 -4.68 -4.31
CA PHE A 83 14.89 -3.52 -4.00
C PHE A 83 13.54 -3.89 -3.40
N VAL A 84 12.88 -2.89 -2.86
CA VAL A 84 11.52 -2.98 -2.34
C VAL A 84 10.71 -1.84 -2.94
N THR A 85 9.57 -2.13 -3.57
CA THR A 85 8.60 -1.09 -3.90
C THR A 85 7.91 -0.64 -2.62
N ALA A 86 7.57 0.64 -2.51
CA ALA A 86 6.97 1.15 -1.28
C ALA A 86 6.00 2.31 -1.54
N GLN A 87 4.90 2.29 -0.79
CA GLN A 87 3.97 3.41 -0.66
C GLN A 87 4.00 3.88 0.80
N MET A 88 4.32 5.15 1.03
CA MET A 88 4.37 5.74 2.37
C MET A 88 3.42 6.93 2.44
N MET A 89 2.63 7.02 3.51
CA MET A 89 1.60 8.03 3.68
C MET A 89 1.59 8.61 5.10
N ARG A 90 1.16 9.87 5.17
CA ARG A 90 0.80 10.57 6.42
C ARG A 90 -0.55 11.24 6.22
N LEU A 91 -1.51 10.95 7.07
CA LEU A 91 -2.80 11.61 7.13
C LEU A 91 -2.93 12.34 8.46
N ASP A 92 -3.02 13.66 8.39
CA ASP A 92 -3.43 14.49 9.51
C ASP A 92 -4.93 14.27 9.73
N THR A 93 -5.28 13.68 10.87
CA THR A 93 -6.67 13.24 11.15
C THR A 93 -7.59 14.39 11.53
N ASP A 94 -7.05 15.54 11.93
CA ASP A 94 -7.84 16.74 12.27
C ASP A 94 -8.20 17.54 11.02
N THR A 95 -7.31 17.57 10.04
CA THR A 95 -7.48 18.43 8.84
C THR A 95 -7.85 17.65 7.57
N GLY A 96 -7.65 16.33 7.54
CA GLY A 96 -7.81 15.51 6.34
C GLY A 96 -6.70 15.69 5.30
N ARG A 97 -5.60 16.35 5.67
CA ARG A 97 -4.45 16.52 4.78
C ARG A 97 -3.69 15.21 4.65
N LEU A 98 -3.77 14.61 3.46
CA LEU A 98 -3.02 13.41 3.11
C LEU A 98 -1.76 13.78 2.33
N GLN A 99 -0.62 13.26 2.76
CA GLN A 99 0.67 13.35 2.07
C GLN A 99 1.17 11.96 1.75
N TRP A 100 1.85 11.79 0.59
CA TRP A 100 2.44 10.50 0.24
C TRP A 100 3.69 10.60 -0.62
N VAL A 101 4.48 9.54 -0.57
CA VAL A 101 5.61 9.24 -1.46
C VAL A 101 5.40 7.84 -2.03
N ASN A 102 5.53 7.71 -3.34
CA ASN A 102 5.46 6.43 -4.05
C ASN A 102 6.84 6.06 -4.61
N ALA A 103 7.36 4.93 -4.18
CA ALA A 103 8.65 4.38 -4.58
C ALA A 103 8.46 3.13 -5.46
N GLY A 104 7.94 3.33 -6.69
CA GLY A 104 7.72 2.26 -7.67
C GLY A 104 6.56 1.32 -7.35
N HIS A 105 5.67 1.70 -6.44
CA HIS A 105 4.53 0.90 -6.00
C HIS A 105 3.25 1.28 -6.79
N PRO A 106 2.24 0.40 -6.91
CA PRO A 106 0.95 0.78 -7.49
C PRO A 106 0.36 2.03 -6.81
N ALA A 107 -0.18 2.96 -7.61
CA ALA A 107 -0.76 4.17 -7.06
C ALA A 107 -2.07 3.86 -6.31
N PRO A 108 -2.28 4.40 -5.10
CA PRO A 108 -3.50 4.18 -4.36
C PRO A 108 -4.72 4.76 -5.06
N MET A 109 -5.89 4.20 -4.80
CA MET A 109 -7.16 4.70 -5.31
C MET A 109 -7.86 5.56 -4.26
N LEU A 110 -8.42 6.70 -4.71
CA LEU A 110 -9.30 7.54 -3.90
C LEU A 110 -10.76 7.18 -4.18
N VAL A 111 -11.47 6.80 -3.12
CA VAL A 111 -12.91 6.49 -3.14
C VAL A 111 -13.65 7.63 -2.45
N ARG A 112 -14.58 8.25 -3.15
CA ARG A 112 -15.44 9.33 -2.66
C ARG A 112 -16.88 9.11 -3.11
N GLY A 113 -17.82 9.32 -2.22
CA GLY A 113 -19.24 9.12 -2.53
C GLY A 113 -19.54 7.72 -3.05
N HIS A 114 -18.91 6.72 -2.44
CA HIS A 114 -19.04 5.29 -2.77
C HIS A 114 -18.52 4.88 -4.16
N ARG A 115 -17.61 5.66 -4.74
CA ARG A 115 -16.99 5.34 -6.03
C ARG A 115 -15.52 5.67 -6.06
N VAL A 116 -14.75 4.88 -6.78
CA VAL A 116 -13.39 5.23 -7.14
C VAL A 116 -13.44 6.45 -8.08
N ILE A 117 -12.90 7.57 -7.62
CA ILE A 117 -12.89 8.83 -8.40
C ILE A 117 -11.56 9.08 -9.09
N GLY A 118 -10.52 8.32 -8.78
CA GLY A 118 -9.21 8.41 -9.41
C GLY A 118 -8.11 7.76 -8.60
N ARG A 119 -6.91 7.88 -9.13
CA ARG A 119 -5.66 7.42 -8.50
C ARG A 119 -4.96 8.60 -7.82
N LEU A 120 -4.24 8.31 -6.76
CA LEU A 120 -3.33 9.26 -6.11
C LEU A 120 -1.95 9.16 -6.79
N ASP A 121 -1.88 9.66 -8.02
CA ASP A 121 -0.64 9.68 -8.78
C ASP A 121 0.37 10.63 -8.15
N SER A 122 1.65 10.33 -8.31
CA SER A 122 2.76 11.14 -7.82
C SER A 122 3.96 11.05 -8.76
N PRO A 123 4.89 12.02 -8.72
CA PRO A 123 6.15 11.88 -9.42
C PRO A 123 6.86 10.57 -9.05
N THR A 124 7.41 9.90 -10.04
CA THR A 124 8.09 8.62 -9.88
C THR A 124 9.34 8.79 -9.02
N THR A 125 9.45 7.95 -7.98
CA THR A 125 10.64 7.80 -7.15
C THR A 125 11.17 6.38 -7.32
N LEU A 126 12.48 6.20 -7.27
CA LEU A 126 13.09 4.87 -7.37
C LEU A 126 12.61 3.97 -6.23
N PRO A 127 12.44 2.66 -6.47
CA PRO A 127 12.24 1.70 -5.40
C PRO A 127 13.31 1.82 -4.32
N VAL A 128 12.93 1.49 -3.10
CA VAL A 128 13.79 1.49 -1.91
C VAL A 128 14.92 0.48 -2.08
N GLY A 129 16.16 0.91 -1.88
CA GLY A 129 17.37 0.10 -2.04
C GLY A 129 18.22 0.45 -3.27
N PHE A 130 17.70 1.31 -4.17
CA PHE A 130 18.42 1.73 -5.38
C PHE A 130 19.25 3.02 -5.24
N GLY A 131 19.33 3.62 -4.04
CA GLY A 131 20.09 4.84 -3.83
C GLY A 131 19.40 6.06 -4.43
N GLY A 132 18.09 6.16 -4.26
CA GLY A 132 17.27 7.27 -4.78
C GLY A 132 17.61 8.62 -4.18
N ALA A 133 17.37 9.69 -4.95
CA ALA A 133 17.41 11.06 -4.46
C ALA A 133 16.17 11.35 -3.58
N GLN A 134 16.20 12.50 -2.88
CA GLN A 134 15.07 12.94 -2.07
C GLN A 134 13.79 13.02 -2.92
N PRO A 135 12.72 12.29 -2.54
CA PRO A 135 11.50 12.23 -3.32
C PRO A 135 10.68 13.51 -3.19
N GLN A 136 9.85 13.75 -4.19
CA GLN A 136 8.79 14.75 -4.07
C GLN A 136 7.62 14.16 -3.26
N VAL A 137 7.19 14.90 -2.25
CA VAL A 137 5.99 14.57 -1.47
C VAL A 137 4.78 15.14 -2.20
N SER A 138 3.82 14.29 -2.51
CA SER A 138 2.52 14.69 -3.06
C SER A 138 1.50 14.90 -1.93
N GLU A 139 0.44 15.65 -2.22
CA GLU A 139 -0.52 16.07 -1.20
C GLU A 139 -1.92 16.26 -1.77
N VAL A 140 -2.93 15.91 -0.97
CA VAL A 140 -4.35 16.18 -1.26
C VAL A 140 -5.10 16.45 0.04
N ALA A 141 -6.13 17.28 -0.03
CA ALA A 141 -7.12 17.42 1.05
C ALA A 141 -8.26 16.42 0.82
N LEU A 142 -8.48 15.55 1.80
CA LEU A 142 -9.60 14.63 1.81
C LEU A 142 -10.88 15.33 2.26
N GLU A 143 -12.03 14.79 1.84
CA GLU A 143 -13.34 15.13 2.37
C GLU A 143 -13.78 14.07 3.40
N PRO A 144 -14.54 14.44 4.45
CA PRO A 144 -15.06 13.46 5.39
C PRO A 144 -15.84 12.33 4.69
N GLY A 145 -15.46 11.08 4.98
CA GLY A 145 -15.99 9.89 4.32
C GLY A 145 -15.14 9.40 3.15
N ASP A 146 -14.11 10.13 2.74
CA ASP A 146 -13.17 9.63 1.73
C ASP A 146 -12.44 8.38 2.21
N ARG A 147 -12.25 7.44 1.29
CA ARG A 147 -11.46 6.22 1.52
C ARG A 147 -10.26 6.16 0.57
N ILE A 148 -9.17 5.63 1.07
CA ILE A 148 -7.93 5.37 0.32
C ILE A 148 -7.73 3.87 0.28
N LEU A 149 -7.67 3.29 -0.92
CA LEU A 149 -7.30 1.89 -1.13
C LEU A 149 -5.85 1.82 -1.59
N CYS A 150 -4.97 1.27 -0.75
CA CYS A 150 -3.62 0.87 -1.12
C CYS A 150 -3.61 -0.63 -1.41
N PHE A 151 -2.82 -1.06 -2.40
CA PHE A 151 -2.76 -2.46 -2.81
C PHE A 151 -1.41 -2.79 -3.47
N THR A 152 -1.00 -4.06 -3.42
CA THR A 152 0.17 -4.57 -4.15
C THR A 152 -0.24 -5.07 -5.53
N ASP A 153 0.73 -5.16 -6.45
CA ASP A 153 0.50 -5.57 -7.84
C ASP A 153 -0.04 -7.01 -7.95
N GLY A 154 0.31 -7.89 -7.03
CA GLY A 154 -0.27 -9.23 -6.96
C GLY A 154 -1.81 -9.26 -6.86
N LEU A 155 -2.49 -8.12 -6.60
CA LEU A 155 -3.94 -8.01 -6.72
C LEU A 155 -4.44 -7.77 -8.14
N ILE A 156 -3.61 -7.22 -9.01
CA ILE A 156 -3.96 -6.79 -10.37
C ILE A 156 -3.19 -7.53 -11.46
N GLU A 157 -2.14 -8.27 -11.12
CA GLU A 157 -1.36 -9.06 -12.06
C GLU A 157 -2.14 -10.25 -12.62
N GLU A 158 -1.95 -10.47 -13.91
CA GLU A 158 -2.60 -11.52 -14.66
C GLU A 158 -1.95 -12.88 -14.39
N HIS A 159 -2.77 -13.87 -14.07
CA HIS A 159 -2.30 -15.25 -14.08
C HIS A 159 -2.47 -15.87 -15.46
N GLU A 160 -1.40 -16.48 -15.99
CA GLU A 160 -1.34 -17.19 -17.28
C GLU A 160 -2.26 -18.42 -17.35
N SER A 161 -3.52 -18.34 -17.04
CA SER A 161 -4.46 -19.45 -17.18
C SER A 161 -5.56 -19.23 -18.23
N GLY A 162 -5.34 -18.34 -19.21
CA GLY A 162 -6.18 -18.25 -20.43
C GLY A 162 -7.62 -17.80 -20.20
N GLN A 163 -7.96 -17.27 -19.06
CA GLN A 163 -9.22 -16.60 -18.76
C GLN A 163 -8.97 -15.12 -18.48
N GLU A 164 -9.96 -14.29 -18.82
CA GLU A 164 -9.95 -12.82 -18.83
C GLU A 164 -9.03 -12.17 -17.78
N GLN A 165 -8.16 -11.30 -18.28
CA GLN A 165 -7.20 -10.49 -17.54
C GLN A 165 -7.84 -9.84 -16.31
N PHE A 166 -7.37 -10.22 -15.12
CA PHE A 166 -7.67 -9.51 -13.90
C PHE A 166 -6.82 -8.24 -13.89
N GLY A 167 -7.41 -7.10 -14.18
CA GLY A 167 -6.72 -5.82 -14.27
C GLY A 167 -7.24 -4.82 -13.24
N GLU A 168 -6.61 -3.67 -13.19
CA GLU A 168 -7.02 -2.55 -12.34
C GLU A 168 -8.48 -2.14 -12.55
N GLU A 169 -9.00 -2.21 -13.78
CA GLU A 169 -10.40 -1.91 -14.09
C GLU A 169 -11.38 -2.82 -13.33
N GLN A 170 -11.08 -4.10 -13.25
CA GLN A 170 -11.91 -5.05 -12.51
C GLN A 170 -11.83 -4.83 -10.99
N LEU A 171 -10.66 -4.45 -10.47
CA LEU A 171 -10.53 -4.03 -9.07
C LEU A 171 -11.42 -2.81 -8.78
N ILE A 172 -11.41 -1.81 -9.66
CA ILE A 172 -12.28 -0.63 -9.57
C ILE A 172 -13.76 -1.01 -9.55
N ASP A 173 -14.18 -1.89 -10.44
CA ASP A 173 -15.57 -2.35 -10.51
C ASP A 173 -16.01 -3.05 -9.21
N TRP A 174 -15.16 -3.90 -8.65
CA TRP A 174 -15.46 -4.57 -7.38
C TRP A 174 -15.48 -3.61 -6.19
N VAL A 175 -14.54 -2.66 -6.15
CA VAL A 175 -14.55 -1.62 -5.12
C VAL A 175 -15.86 -0.84 -5.19
N ASN A 176 -16.26 -0.40 -6.38
CA ASN A 176 -17.51 0.34 -6.58
C ASN A 176 -18.73 -0.48 -6.15
N GLN A 177 -18.79 -1.77 -6.46
CA GLN A 177 -19.90 -2.65 -6.05
C GLN A 177 -19.98 -2.83 -4.54
N LEU A 178 -18.84 -2.98 -3.87
CA LEU A 178 -18.78 -3.16 -2.40
C LEU A 178 -19.06 -1.87 -1.64
N GLU A 179 -18.77 -0.73 -2.25
CA GLU A 179 -18.99 0.61 -1.69
C GLU A 179 -20.44 1.11 -1.88
N GLU A 180 -21.28 0.48 -2.73
CA GLU A 180 -22.69 0.90 -2.93
C GLU A 180 -23.53 0.97 -1.63
N THR A 181 -23.06 0.33 -0.57
CA THR A 181 -23.68 0.37 0.75
C THR A 181 -22.69 0.97 1.76
N ASP A 182 -23.19 1.84 2.64
CA ASP A 182 -22.39 2.44 3.72
C ASP A 182 -21.96 1.37 4.73
N ARG A 183 -20.82 0.74 4.43
CA ARG A 183 -20.27 -0.39 5.19
C ARG A 183 -18.97 0.00 5.89
N GLU A 184 -18.78 -0.60 7.05
CA GLU A 184 -17.53 -0.45 7.80
C GLU A 184 -16.31 -0.90 6.97
N VAL A 185 -15.23 -0.13 7.04
CA VAL A 185 -13.95 -0.38 6.33
C VAL A 185 -13.47 -1.82 6.44
N ARG A 186 -13.59 -2.40 7.65
CA ARG A 186 -13.17 -3.78 7.90
C ARG A 186 -14.00 -4.82 7.13
N ALA A 187 -15.30 -4.56 6.99
CA ALA A 187 -16.18 -5.45 6.23
C ALA A 187 -15.90 -5.36 4.73
N VAL A 188 -15.69 -4.14 4.21
CA VAL A 188 -15.33 -3.92 2.80
C VAL A 188 -13.99 -4.58 2.48
N ALA A 189 -12.95 -4.33 3.27
CA ALA A 189 -11.62 -4.91 3.07
C ALA A 189 -11.66 -6.45 3.07
N ARG A 190 -12.42 -7.06 3.99
CA ARG A 190 -12.58 -8.52 4.05
C ARG A 190 -13.29 -9.08 2.81
N ASP A 191 -14.40 -8.46 2.41
CA ASP A 191 -15.20 -8.96 1.30
C ASP A 191 -14.50 -8.73 -0.04
N LEU A 192 -13.73 -7.64 -0.17
CA LEU A 192 -12.84 -7.39 -1.31
C LEU A 192 -11.78 -8.50 -1.40
N SER A 193 -11.06 -8.79 -0.29
CA SER A 193 -10.08 -9.87 -0.23
C SER A 193 -10.69 -11.22 -0.62
N LEU A 194 -11.88 -11.57 -0.12
CA LEU A 194 -12.55 -12.82 -0.47
C LEU A 194 -12.96 -12.89 -1.95
N THR A 195 -13.39 -11.77 -2.52
CA THR A 195 -13.74 -11.68 -3.95
C THR A 195 -12.51 -11.87 -4.82
N LEU A 196 -11.42 -11.19 -4.47
CA LEU A 196 -10.13 -11.29 -5.13
C LEU A 196 -9.59 -12.72 -5.08
N LYS A 197 -9.62 -13.36 -3.90
CA LYS A 197 -9.19 -14.74 -3.72
C LYS A 197 -9.95 -15.72 -4.61
N ARG A 198 -11.28 -15.56 -4.70
CA ARG A 198 -12.11 -16.41 -5.58
C ARG A 198 -11.78 -16.22 -7.05
N ALA A 199 -11.49 -14.97 -7.47
CA ALA A 199 -11.17 -14.66 -8.86
C ALA A 199 -9.76 -15.13 -9.25
N ARG A 200 -8.78 -15.05 -8.34
CA ARG A 200 -7.39 -15.51 -8.55
C ARG A 200 -7.28 -17.05 -8.57
N GLY A 201 -8.24 -17.76 -8.00
CA GLY A 201 -8.19 -19.22 -7.88
C GLY A 201 -7.29 -19.71 -6.74
N GLU A 202 -7.01 -21.04 -6.72
CA GLU A 202 -6.23 -21.67 -5.64
C GLU A 202 -4.71 -21.52 -5.81
N VAL A 203 -4.22 -21.25 -7.03
CA VAL A 203 -2.77 -21.10 -7.31
C VAL A 203 -2.48 -19.64 -7.57
N THR A 204 -1.81 -19.01 -6.62
CA THR A 204 -1.33 -17.61 -6.74
C THR A 204 0.17 -17.62 -6.88
N SER A 205 0.71 -16.78 -7.80
CA SER A 205 2.14 -16.65 -8.05
C SER A 205 2.78 -15.54 -7.21
N ASP A 206 1.95 -14.64 -6.68
CA ASP A 206 2.42 -13.50 -5.91
C ASP A 206 1.52 -13.21 -4.72
N ASP A 207 2.08 -12.52 -3.71
CA ASP A 207 1.37 -12.07 -2.53
C ASP A 207 0.31 -11.04 -2.89
N ALA A 208 -0.75 -10.95 -2.11
CA ALA A 208 -1.83 -10.01 -2.36
C ALA A 208 -2.15 -9.25 -1.10
N THR A 209 -1.84 -7.98 -1.10
CA THR A 209 -2.04 -7.12 0.06
C THR A 209 -2.93 -5.93 -0.30
N LEU A 210 -3.89 -5.63 0.57
CA LEU A 210 -4.68 -4.41 0.50
C LEU A 210 -4.78 -3.74 1.87
N VAL A 211 -4.80 -2.42 1.88
CA VAL A 211 -5.13 -1.62 3.06
C VAL A 211 -6.13 -0.56 2.67
N LEU A 212 -7.26 -0.53 3.38
CA LEU A 212 -8.31 0.46 3.22
C LEU A 212 -8.30 1.41 4.42
N VAL A 213 -8.19 2.71 4.16
CA VAL A 213 -8.22 3.78 5.16
C VAL A 213 -9.45 4.65 4.89
N GLU A 214 -10.20 5.02 5.92
CA GLU A 214 -11.30 5.97 5.85
C GLU A 214 -11.02 7.14 6.79
N TRP A 215 -11.14 8.37 6.28
CA TRP A 215 -11.14 9.57 7.11
C TRP A 215 -12.57 10.04 7.35
N ARG A 216 -12.95 10.25 8.61
CA ARG A 216 -14.33 10.55 9.02
C ARG A 216 -14.55 12.02 9.44
N GLY A 217 -13.47 12.81 9.39
CA GLY A 217 -13.51 14.18 9.89
C GLY A 217 -13.31 14.31 11.40
#